data_b4289a684854bab6d874509cbbb9d4aa
#
_entry.id   b4289a684854bab6d874509cbbb9d4aa
#
_cell.length_a   1.000
_cell.length_b   1.000
_cell.length_c   1.000
_cell.angle_alpha   90.00
_cell.angle_beta   90.00
_cell.angle_gamma   90.00
#
_symmetry.space_group_name_H-M   'P 1'
#
loop_
_entity.id
_entity.type
_entity.pdbx_description
1 polymer ?
#
loop_
_entity_poly.entity_id
_entity_poly.type
_entity_poly.pdbx_seq_one_letter_code
_entity_poly.pdbx_strand_id
1 'polypeptide(L)'
;MNKSQIRNKIIKIRKKKFDKNLQINLGKFNSLLKIDKLNLKNIGGYYPSNYEIDDLDILYFLEKKNCKVSLPIIKKDNQMNFYSWSRNDPLKINKFGIPEPVSSKIFYPDILLVPLVAFDSNLNRLGYGGGYYDRYIEKIEKIKKVTKIGLAFSFQKISSIPINQYDKQLDFIVTEKEILR
;
A
#
# COMPACT_ATOMS: atom_id res chain seq x y z
N MET A 1 22.92 -2.62 -8.48
CA MET A 1 22.44 -3.40 -7.31
C MET A 1 21.25 -4.24 -7.74
N ASN A 2 21.17 -5.51 -7.29
CA ASN A 2 19.99 -6.34 -7.51
C ASN A 2 18.86 -6.01 -6.51
N LYS A 3 17.64 -6.53 -6.77
CA LYS A 3 16.45 -6.26 -5.92
C LYS A 3 16.68 -6.57 -4.43
N SER A 4 17.41 -7.65 -4.10
CA SER A 4 17.66 -8.05 -2.71
C SER A 4 18.58 -7.06 -1.99
N GLN A 5 19.64 -6.62 -2.65
CA GLN A 5 20.57 -5.61 -2.12
C GLN A 5 19.87 -4.27 -1.87
N ILE A 6 19.02 -3.85 -2.80
CA ILE A 6 18.23 -2.61 -2.65
C ILE A 6 17.31 -2.73 -1.43
N ARG A 7 16.55 -3.84 -1.29
CA ARG A 7 15.67 -4.07 -0.13
C ARG A 7 16.43 -3.95 1.18
N ASN A 8 17.52 -4.68 1.31
CA ASN A 8 18.31 -4.70 2.54
C ASN A 8 18.84 -3.31 2.91
N LYS A 9 19.32 -2.55 1.91
CA LYS A 9 19.80 -1.17 2.10
C LYS A 9 18.67 -0.26 2.56
N ILE A 10 17.54 -0.24 1.85
CA ILE A 10 16.45 0.70 2.15
C ILE A 10 15.73 0.36 3.45
N ILE A 11 15.54 -0.93 3.79
CA ILE A 11 14.96 -1.33 5.07
C ILE A 11 15.84 -0.87 6.24
N LYS A 12 17.17 -0.98 6.12
CA LYS A 12 18.10 -0.45 7.14
C LYS A 12 17.99 1.09 7.28
N ILE A 13 17.91 1.79 6.15
CA ILE A 13 17.72 3.25 6.15
C ILE A 13 16.39 3.61 6.80
N ARG A 14 15.30 2.90 6.44
CA ARG A 14 13.96 3.14 6.97
C ARG A 14 13.94 2.96 8.49
N LYS A 15 14.49 1.86 9.02
CA LYS A 15 14.62 1.64 10.47
C LYS A 15 15.37 2.78 11.17
N LYS A 16 16.44 3.28 10.56
CA LYS A 16 17.26 4.36 11.13
C LYS A 16 16.56 5.74 11.08
N LYS A 17 15.79 6.00 10.01
CA LYS A 17 15.14 7.30 9.75
C LYS A 17 13.66 7.34 10.15
N PHE A 18 13.15 6.23 10.70
CA PHE A 18 11.76 6.18 11.12
C PHE A 18 11.48 7.22 12.19
N ASP A 19 10.50 8.06 11.92
CA ASP A 19 9.93 9.03 12.84
C ASP A 19 8.41 8.95 12.74
N LYS A 20 7.75 8.74 13.87
CA LYS A 20 6.27 8.68 13.95
C LYS A 20 5.58 9.97 13.51
N ASN A 21 6.31 11.10 13.54
CA ASN A 21 5.80 12.40 13.09
C ASN A 21 5.83 12.56 11.55
N LEU A 22 6.58 11.71 10.85
CA LEU A 22 6.60 11.68 9.38
C LEU A 22 5.35 10.95 8.87
N GLN A 23 4.31 11.72 8.57
CA GLN A 23 3.02 11.20 8.09
C GLN A 23 2.63 11.82 6.76
N ILE A 24 1.79 11.12 6.02
CA ILE A 24 1.14 11.66 4.82
C ILE A 24 0.19 12.79 5.23
N ASN A 25 0.33 13.95 4.61
CA ASN A 25 -0.60 15.06 4.83
C ASN A 25 -1.97 14.71 4.25
N LEU A 26 -2.96 14.54 5.11
CA LEU A 26 -4.33 14.16 4.73
C LEU A 26 -4.99 15.18 3.79
N GLY A 27 -4.67 16.48 3.92
CA GLY A 27 -5.18 17.52 3.02
C GLY A 27 -4.65 17.34 1.61
N LYS A 28 -3.35 17.10 1.44
CA LYS A 28 -2.72 16.80 0.14
C LYS A 28 -3.26 15.49 -0.45
N PHE A 29 -3.40 14.45 0.37
CA PHE A 29 -3.98 13.19 -0.06
C PHE A 29 -5.44 13.36 -0.54
N ASN A 30 -6.26 14.08 0.21
CA ASN A 30 -7.63 14.39 -0.19
C ASN A 30 -7.71 15.22 -1.48
N SER A 31 -6.76 16.15 -1.70
CA SER A 31 -6.66 16.92 -2.94
C SER A 31 -6.35 16.03 -4.14
N LEU A 32 -5.45 15.05 -3.99
CA LEU A 32 -5.21 14.03 -5.02
C LEU A 32 -6.50 13.32 -5.42
N LEU A 33 -7.25 12.82 -4.44
CA LEU A 33 -8.49 12.08 -4.68
C LEU A 33 -9.54 12.91 -5.44
N LYS A 34 -9.63 14.21 -5.15
CA LYS A 34 -10.58 15.15 -5.80
C LYS A 34 -10.14 15.51 -7.22
N ILE A 35 -8.88 15.89 -7.40
CA ILE A 35 -8.35 16.34 -8.69
C ILE A 35 -8.45 15.23 -9.73
N ASP A 36 -8.09 14.01 -9.36
CA ASP A 36 -8.12 12.87 -10.27
C ASP A 36 -9.48 12.17 -10.31
N LYS A 37 -10.52 12.74 -9.67
CA LYS A 37 -11.90 12.22 -9.64
C LYS A 37 -11.97 10.73 -9.30
N LEU A 38 -11.15 10.30 -8.35
CA LEU A 38 -11.03 8.89 -7.99
C LEU A 38 -12.32 8.36 -7.34
N ASN A 39 -12.67 7.12 -7.65
CA ASN A 39 -13.83 6.46 -7.05
C ASN A 39 -13.51 6.10 -5.59
N LEU A 40 -14.15 6.77 -4.64
CA LEU A 40 -13.90 6.65 -3.21
C LEU A 40 -14.79 5.61 -2.50
N LYS A 41 -15.46 4.72 -3.21
CA LYS A 41 -16.41 3.80 -2.56
C LYS A 41 -15.70 2.71 -1.74
N ASN A 42 -14.70 2.07 -2.31
CA ASN A 42 -14.06 0.89 -1.75
C ASN A 42 -12.54 1.05 -1.71
N ILE A 43 -11.97 1.04 -0.51
CA ILE A 43 -10.54 1.29 -0.29
C ILE A 43 -9.89 0.05 0.31
N GLY A 44 -8.81 -0.40 -0.29
CA GLY A 44 -7.92 -1.41 0.27
C GLY A 44 -6.69 -0.74 0.86
N GLY A 45 -6.46 -0.92 2.15
CA GLY A 45 -5.24 -0.47 2.83
C GLY A 45 -4.34 -1.64 3.22
N TYR A 46 -3.45 -1.41 4.14
CA TYR A 46 -2.60 -2.43 4.75
C TYR A 46 -2.46 -2.17 6.25
N TYR A 47 -1.99 -3.12 7.01
CA TYR A 47 -1.58 -2.87 8.38
C TYR A 47 -0.06 -2.64 8.37
N PRO A 48 0.41 -1.45 8.82
CA PRO A 48 1.82 -1.08 8.68
C PRO A 48 2.73 -2.02 9.46
N SER A 49 3.82 -2.42 8.84
CA SER A 49 4.84 -3.29 9.41
C SER A 49 6.24 -2.81 9.04
N ASN A 50 7.28 -3.30 9.73
CA ASN A 50 8.67 -2.98 9.40
C ASN A 50 8.95 -1.48 9.17
N TYR A 51 8.40 -0.62 10.02
CA TYR A 51 8.57 0.84 9.93
C TYR A 51 8.01 1.44 8.63
N GLU A 52 6.91 0.90 8.11
CA GLU A 52 6.18 1.48 6.98
C GLU A 52 5.50 2.79 7.36
N ILE A 53 5.14 3.60 6.37
CA ILE A 53 4.19 4.70 6.57
C ILE A 53 2.88 4.12 7.08
N ASP A 54 2.37 4.74 8.14
CA ASP A 54 1.08 4.37 8.70
C ASP A 54 -0.05 4.90 7.79
N ASP A 55 -0.83 4.00 7.21
CA ASP A 55 -1.98 4.33 6.39
C ASP A 55 -3.30 4.28 7.18
N LEU A 56 -3.28 3.86 8.44
CA LEU A 56 -4.50 3.73 9.25
C LEU A 56 -5.21 5.07 9.43
N ASP A 57 -4.48 6.17 9.61
CA ASP A 57 -5.08 7.50 9.69
C ASP A 57 -5.78 7.90 8.38
N ILE A 58 -5.21 7.50 7.22
CA ILE A 58 -5.83 7.69 5.91
C ILE A 58 -7.12 6.86 5.82
N LEU A 59 -7.07 5.59 6.23
CA LEU A 59 -8.23 4.70 6.22
C LEU A 59 -9.35 5.23 7.13
N TYR A 60 -9.03 5.72 8.33
CA TYR A 60 -10.02 6.34 9.23
C TYR A 60 -10.63 7.62 8.65
N PHE A 61 -9.81 8.45 8.03
CA PHE A 61 -10.28 9.65 7.35
C PHE A 61 -11.26 9.31 6.21
N LEU A 62 -10.97 8.26 5.43
CA LEU A 62 -11.83 7.81 4.34
C LEU A 62 -13.10 7.13 4.86
N GLU A 63 -13.02 6.35 5.92
CA GLU A 63 -14.17 5.74 6.57
C GLU A 63 -15.16 6.80 7.07
N LYS A 64 -14.68 7.89 7.70
CA LYS A 64 -15.52 9.05 8.08
C LYS A 64 -16.19 9.74 6.88
N LYS A 65 -15.71 9.51 5.67
CA LYS A 65 -16.33 9.98 4.41
C LYS A 65 -17.24 8.92 3.77
N ASN A 66 -17.71 7.94 4.55
CA ASN A 66 -18.56 6.84 4.10
C ASN A 66 -17.89 5.92 3.06
N CYS A 67 -16.58 5.88 2.98
CA CYS A 67 -15.87 4.87 2.20
C CYS A 67 -15.89 3.55 2.96
N LYS A 68 -16.02 2.43 2.24
CA LYS A 68 -15.82 1.11 2.80
C LYS A 68 -14.34 0.77 2.77
N VAL A 69 -13.80 0.32 3.89
CA VAL A 69 -12.37 -0.01 4.04
C VAL A 69 -12.16 -1.51 4.14
N SER A 70 -10.99 -1.95 3.73
CA SER A 70 -10.61 -3.35 3.77
C SER A 70 -9.10 -3.49 4.00
N LEU A 71 -8.71 -4.60 4.63
CA LEU A 71 -7.32 -4.98 4.84
C LEU A 71 -7.05 -6.36 4.22
N PRO A 72 -5.79 -6.66 3.86
CA PRO A 72 -5.43 -7.92 3.23
C PRO A 72 -5.39 -9.07 4.25
N ILE A 73 -5.85 -10.25 3.84
CA ILE A 73 -5.57 -11.52 4.51
C ILE A 73 -4.72 -12.36 3.56
N ILE A 74 -3.59 -12.83 4.07
CA ILE A 74 -2.67 -13.70 3.34
C ILE A 74 -3.22 -15.13 3.30
N LYS A 75 -3.19 -15.72 2.12
CA LYS A 75 -3.61 -17.10 1.86
C LYS A 75 -2.40 -18.00 1.54
N LYS A 76 -2.66 -19.29 1.36
CA LYS A 76 -1.65 -20.23 0.83
C LYS A 76 -1.13 -19.78 -0.53
N ASP A 77 -0.01 -20.31 -0.96
CA ASP A 77 0.62 -20.09 -2.28
C ASP A 77 0.87 -18.61 -2.60
N ASN A 78 1.23 -17.85 -1.57
CA ASN A 78 1.48 -16.41 -1.65
C ASN A 78 0.33 -15.60 -2.27
N GLN A 79 -0.89 -16.10 -2.16
CA GLN A 79 -2.10 -15.38 -2.54
C GLN A 79 -2.54 -14.45 -1.41
N MET A 80 -3.27 -13.40 -1.74
CA MET A 80 -3.99 -12.58 -0.77
C MET A 80 -5.31 -12.09 -1.34
N ASN A 81 -6.25 -11.79 -0.46
CA ASN A 81 -7.49 -11.11 -0.79
C ASN A 81 -7.74 -10.02 0.23
N PHE A 82 -8.50 -9.02 -0.14
CA PHE A 82 -8.95 -7.98 0.77
C PHE A 82 -10.27 -8.38 1.43
N TYR A 83 -10.43 -8.03 2.69
CA TYR A 83 -11.61 -8.32 3.49
C TYR A 83 -12.09 -7.05 4.17
N SER A 84 -13.42 -6.92 4.27
CA SER A 84 -14.05 -5.79 4.94
C SER A 84 -13.48 -5.63 6.34
N TRP A 85 -13.14 -4.42 6.69
CA TRP A 85 -12.63 -4.04 8.00
C TRP A 85 -13.05 -2.61 8.34
N SER A 86 -13.26 -2.35 9.61
CA SER A 86 -13.52 -1.04 10.20
C SER A 86 -12.62 -0.87 11.42
N ARG A 87 -12.39 0.34 11.85
CA ARG A 87 -11.48 0.67 12.95
C ARG A 87 -11.70 -0.15 14.22
N ASN A 88 -12.97 -0.46 14.53
CA ASN A 88 -13.37 -1.16 15.76
C ASN A 88 -13.48 -2.68 15.57
N ASP A 89 -13.25 -3.19 14.36
CA ASP A 89 -13.31 -4.62 14.10
C ASP A 89 -12.09 -5.34 14.67
N PRO A 90 -12.27 -6.57 15.18
CA PRO A 90 -11.17 -7.35 15.71
C PRO A 90 -10.16 -7.73 14.62
N LEU A 91 -8.90 -7.78 15.02
CA LEU A 91 -7.79 -8.26 14.19
C LEU A 91 -7.18 -9.49 14.85
N LYS A 92 -6.66 -10.39 14.04
CA LYS A 92 -5.82 -11.51 14.47
C LYS A 92 -4.42 -11.37 13.90
N ILE A 93 -3.43 -11.92 14.58
CA ILE A 93 -2.05 -11.90 14.11
C ILE A 93 -1.82 -13.08 13.16
N ASN A 94 -1.28 -12.80 11.97
CA ASN A 94 -0.93 -13.83 11.01
C ASN A 94 0.48 -14.43 11.25
N LYS A 95 0.90 -15.39 10.42
CA LYS A 95 2.20 -16.07 10.53
C LYS A 95 3.43 -15.16 10.37
N PHE A 96 3.24 -13.93 9.88
CA PHE A 96 4.30 -12.93 9.76
C PHE A 96 4.29 -11.89 10.89
N GLY A 97 3.45 -12.07 11.90
CA GLY A 97 3.29 -11.12 12.99
C GLY A 97 2.49 -9.86 12.60
N ILE A 98 1.78 -9.87 11.48
CA ILE A 98 1.02 -8.73 10.97
C ILE A 98 -0.47 -8.91 11.32
N PRO A 99 -1.13 -7.89 11.90
CA PRO A 99 -2.57 -7.92 12.12
C PRO A 99 -3.35 -8.02 10.80
N GLU A 100 -4.37 -8.89 10.76
CA GLU A 100 -5.27 -9.07 9.63
C GLU A 100 -6.72 -9.23 10.11
N PRO A 101 -7.74 -8.86 9.31
CA PRO A 101 -9.14 -8.96 9.69
C PRO A 101 -9.57 -10.39 10.05
N VAL A 102 -10.52 -10.49 10.96
CA VAL A 102 -11.23 -11.76 11.25
C VAL A 102 -12.38 -11.99 10.26
N SER A 103 -12.78 -10.97 9.53
CA SER A 103 -13.89 -10.98 8.56
C SER A 103 -13.73 -12.09 7.49
N SER A 104 -14.85 -12.68 7.07
CA SER A 104 -14.93 -13.60 5.93
C SER A 104 -15.43 -12.92 4.64
N LYS A 105 -15.88 -11.66 4.72
CA LYS A 105 -16.45 -10.92 3.60
C LYS A 105 -15.35 -10.40 2.69
N ILE A 106 -15.19 -11.04 1.52
CA ILE A 106 -14.24 -10.59 0.48
C ILE A 106 -14.68 -9.23 -0.06
N PHE A 107 -13.67 -8.42 -0.35
CA PHE A 107 -13.82 -7.05 -0.80
C PHE A 107 -12.95 -6.77 -2.02
N TYR A 108 -13.49 -5.98 -2.95
CA TYR A 108 -12.77 -5.60 -4.18
C TYR A 108 -12.56 -4.08 -4.18
N PRO A 109 -11.38 -3.57 -3.79
CA PRO A 109 -11.09 -2.15 -3.75
C PRO A 109 -11.22 -1.45 -5.11
N ASP A 110 -11.64 -0.17 -5.09
CA ASP A 110 -11.52 0.76 -6.22
C ASP A 110 -10.17 1.48 -6.17
N ILE A 111 -9.70 1.74 -4.95
CA ILE A 111 -8.38 2.30 -4.67
C ILE A 111 -7.62 1.33 -3.78
N LEU A 112 -6.38 1.06 -4.13
CA LEU A 112 -5.47 0.19 -3.39
C LEU A 112 -4.29 1.01 -2.88
N LEU A 113 -4.18 1.15 -1.55
CA LEU A 113 -2.98 1.68 -0.92
C LEU A 113 -1.95 0.56 -0.87
N VAL A 114 -0.76 0.81 -1.40
CA VAL A 114 0.26 -0.22 -1.61
C VAL A 114 1.51 0.10 -0.79
N PRO A 115 1.89 -0.76 0.17
CA PRO A 115 3.16 -0.61 0.88
C PRO A 115 4.32 -0.97 -0.05
N LEU A 116 5.46 -0.32 0.16
CA LEU A 116 6.64 -0.55 -0.66
C LEU A 116 7.94 -0.31 0.12
N VAL A 117 9.02 -0.93 -0.34
CA VAL A 117 10.36 -0.75 0.20
C VAL A 117 11.09 0.38 -0.49
N ALA A 118 11.01 0.48 -1.81
CA ALA A 118 11.61 1.54 -2.61
C ALA A 118 10.76 1.84 -3.83
N PHE A 119 10.96 3.03 -4.42
CA PHE A 119 10.30 3.46 -5.64
C PHE A 119 11.22 4.32 -6.49
N ASP A 120 10.87 4.50 -7.77
CA ASP A 120 11.55 5.41 -8.69
C ASP A 120 10.58 6.44 -9.30
N SER A 121 11.13 7.36 -10.10
CA SER A 121 10.35 8.43 -10.74
C SER A 121 9.37 7.91 -11.82
N ASN A 122 9.53 6.68 -12.27
CA ASN A 122 8.66 6.03 -13.25
C ASN A 122 7.51 5.26 -12.56
N LEU A 123 7.26 5.50 -11.26
CA LEU A 123 6.24 4.82 -10.46
C LEU A 123 6.44 3.30 -10.31
N ASN A 124 7.64 2.81 -10.62
CA ASN A 124 7.99 1.43 -10.32
C ASN A 124 8.21 1.28 -8.82
N ARG A 125 7.79 0.13 -8.27
CA ARG A 125 7.96 -0.16 -6.86
C ARG A 125 8.77 -1.43 -6.62
N LEU A 126 9.46 -1.45 -5.51
CA LEU A 126 10.09 -2.63 -4.95
C LEU A 126 9.36 -3.02 -3.65
N GLY A 127 8.69 -4.16 -3.66
CA GLY A 127 8.09 -4.75 -2.45
C GLY A 127 9.07 -5.65 -1.69
N TYR A 128 8.57 -6.37 -0.69
CA TYR A 128 9.36 -7.26 0.17
C TYR A 128 9.83 -8.56 -0.49
N GLY A 129 9.36 -8.86 -1.70
CA GLY A 129 9.79 -10.02 -2.48
C GLY A 129 8.82 -11.21 -2.50
N GLY A 130 7.74 -11.18 -1.72
CA GLY A 130 6.71 -12.22 -1.75
C GLY A 130 5.76 -12.17 -2.96
N GLY A 131 5.73 -11.07 -3.71
CA GLY A 131 4.91 -10.88 -4.91
C GLY A 131 3.39 -10.83 -4.63
N TYR A 132 2.97 -10.64 -3.38
CA TYR A 132 1.55 -10.65 -2.99
C TYR A 132 0.74 -9.58 -3.74
N TYR A 133 1.24 -8.34 -3.74
CA TYR A 133 0.56 -7.24 -4.41
C TYR A 133 0.58 -7.36 -5.93
N ASP A 134 1.65 -7.86 -6.53
CA ASP A 134 1.73 -8.03 -7.99
C ASP A 134 0.67 -9.03 -8.47
N ARG A 135 0.56 -10.18 -7.80
CA ARG A 135 -0.47 -11.19 -8.10
C ARG A 135 -1.89 -10.68 -7.80
N TYR A 136 -2.07 -9.94 -6.70
CA TYR A 136 -3.39 -9.39 -6.39
C TYR A 136 -3.83 -8.33 -7.40
N ILE A 137 -2.94 -7.42 -7.78
CA ILE A 137 -3.20 -6.39 -8.79
C ILE A 137 -3.55 -7.06 -10.12
N GLU A 138 -2.77 -8.05 -10.57
CA GLU A 138 -3.10 -8.81 -11.78
C GLU A 138 -4.48 -9.46 -11.71
N LYS A 139 -4.84 -10.01 -10.56
CA LYS A 139 -6.16 -10.63 -10.34
C LYS A 139 -7.28 -9.60 -10.39
N ILE A 140 -7.16 -8.48 -9.68
CA ILE A 140 -8.25 -7.50 -9.58
C ILE A 140 -8.42 -6.72 -10.88
N GLU A 141 -7.36 -6.45 -11.63
CA GLU A 141 -7.41 -5.79 -12.94
C GLU A 141 -8.22 -6.58 -13.98
N LYS A 142 -8.32 -7.92 -13.81
CA LYS A 142 -9.22 -8.77 -14.63
C LYS A 142 -10.70 -8.62 -14.24
N ILE A 143 -11.00 -8.11 -13.07
CA ILE A 143 -12.36 -7.98 -12.53
C ILE A 143 -12.88 -6.55 -12.73
N LYS A 144 -12.03 -5.56 -12.44
CA LYS A 144 -12.41 -4.13 -12.47
C LYS A 144 -11.17 -3.24 -12.56
N LYS A 145 -11.39 -1.99 -12.98
CA LYS A 145 -10.36 -0.95 -12.87
C LYS A 145 -10.06 -0.68 -11.39
N VAL A 146 -8.79 -0.63 -11.04
CA VAL A 146 -8.29 -0.28 -9.69
C VAL A 146 -7.23 0.79 -9.79
N THR A 147 -7.28 1.79 -8.93
CA THR A 147 -6.23 2.81 -8.80
C THR A 147 -5.23 2.38 -7.73
N LYS A 148 -3.96 2.31 -8.10
CA LYS A 148 -2.85 1.85 -7.24
C LYS A 148 -2.06 3.04 -6.74
N ILE A 149 -2.14 3.32 -5.43
CA ILE A 149 -1.44 4.43 -4.78
C ILE A 149 -0.37 3.86 -3.83
N GLY A 150 0.89 4.04 -4.16
CA GLY A 150 2.00 3.70 -3.28
C GLY A 150 2.15 4.70 -2.15
N LEU A 151 2.34 4.23 -0.92
CA LEU A 151 2.67 5.08 0.21
C LEU A 151 4.12 4.82 0.64
N ALA A 152 4.92 5.88 0.74
CA ALA A 152 6.33 5.77 1.03
C ALA A 152 6.87 7.03 1.71
N PHE A 153 7.98 6.92 2.42
CA PHE A 153 8.78 8.07 2.80
C PHE A 153 9.61 8.56 1.61
N SER A 154 9.80 9.87 1.47
CA SER A 154 10.56 10.47 0.37
C SER A 154 11.98 9.89 0.21
N PHE A 155 12.62 9.49 1.31
CA PHE A 155 13.95 8.89 1.29
C PHE A 155 14.00 7.45 0.74
N GLN A 156 12.85 6.83 0.44
CA GLN A 156 12.77 5.52 -0.22
C GLN A 156 12.88 5.64 -1.75
N LYS A 157 12.92 6.87 -2.28
CA LYS A 157 13.14 7.14 -3.71
C LYS A 157 14.57 6.77 -4.11
N ILE A 158 14.69 6.02 -5.20
CA ILE A 158 15.97 5.66 -5.82
C ILE A 158 15.93 6.00 -7.30
N SER A 159 17.10 6.01 -7.95
CA SER A 159 17.22 6.39 -9.36
C SER A 159 16.46 5.45 -10.30
N SER A 160 16.50 4.14 -10.05
CA SER A 160 15.81 3.14 -10.89
C SER A 160 15.58 1.84 -10.11
N ILE A 161 14.42 1.23 -10.31
CA ILE A 161 14.05 -0.10 -9.82
C ILE A 161 14.30 -1.11 -10.95
N PRO A 162 15.08 -2.19 -10.73
CA PRO A 162 15.12 -3.29 -11.68
C PRO A 162 13.75 -3.95 -11.78
N ILE A 163 13.11 -3.88 -12.92
CA ILE A 163 11.78 -4.45 -13.18
C ILE A 163 11.85 -5.75 -13.96
N ASN A 164 10.81 -6.57 -13.86
CA ASN A 164 10.57 -7.73 -14.70
C ASN A 164 9.09 -7.74 -15.16
N GLN A 165 8.74 -8.69 -16.01
CA GLN A 165 7.41 -8.79 -16.63
C GLN A 165 6.23 -8.99 -15.64
N TYR A 166 6.50 -9.38 -14.40
CA TYR A 166 5.47 -9.60 -13.37
C TYR A 166 5.27 -8.38 -12.47
N ASP A 167 6.21 -7.44 -12.47
CA ASP A 167 6.11 -6.25 -11.61
C ASP A 167 5.00 -5.33 -12.12
N LYS A 168 4.12 -4.91 -11.22
CA LYS A 168 3.01 -4.01 -11.53
C LYS A 168 3.37 -2.58 -11.14
N GLN A 169 3.28 -1.67 -12.10
CA GLN A 169 3.48 -0.23 -11.91
C GLN A 169 2.32 0.37 -11.11
N LEU A 170 2.61 1.42 -10.36
CA LEU A 170 1.62 2.20 -9.63
C LEU A 170 1.07 3.34 -10.50
N ASP A 171 -0.09 3.87 -10.13
CA ASP A 171 -0.66 5.05 -10.77
C ASP A 171 -0.19 6.33 -10.07
N PHE A 172 0.06 6.25 -8.77
CA PHE A 172 0.57 7.36 -7.96
C PHE A 172 1.52 6.85 -6.87
N ILE A 173 2.44 7.71 -6.44
CA ILE A 173 3.20 7.51 -5.21
C ILE A 173 3.07 8.78 -4.35
N VAL A 174 2.61 8.60 -3.12
CA VAL A 174 2.43 9.67 -2.15
C VAL A 174 3.47 9.54 -1.05
N THR A 175 4.19 10.62 -0.81
CA THR A 175 5.15 10.74 0.28
C THR A 175 4.76 11.89 1.21
N GLU A 176 5.46 12.03 2.33
CA GLU A 176 5.28 13.20 3.22
C GLU A 176 5.64 14.53 2.52
N LYS A 177 6.40 14.47 1.41
CA LYS A 177 6.86 15.67 0.67
C LYS A 177 6.09 15.93 -0.61
N GLU A 178 5.88 14.91 -1.44
CA GLU A 178 5.40 15.05 -2.82
C GLU A 178 4.41 13.96 -3.22
N ILE A 179 3.69 14.22 -4.29
CA ILE A 179 2.86 13.24 -5.02
C ILE A 179 3.46 13.09 -6.40
N LEU A 180 3.86 11.88 -6.76
CA LEU A 180 4.31 11.51 -8.10
C LEU A 180 3.13 10.93 -8.89
N ARG A 181 3.10 11.26 -10.20
CA ARG A 181 2.07 10.86 -11.17
C ARG A 181 2.74 10.34 -12.44
#